data_2adb5eee8fc5adfb5e76fe1992707d1a
#
_entry.id   2adb5eee8fc5adfb5e76fe1992707d1a
#
_cell.length_a   1.000
_cell.length_b   1.000
_cell.length_c   1.000
_cell.angle_alpha   90.00
_cell.angle_beta   90.00
_cell.angle_gamma   90.00
#
_symmetry.space_group_name_H-M   'P 1'
#
loop_
_entity.id
_entity.type
_entity.pdbx_description
1 polymer ?
#
loop_
_entity_poly.entity_id
_entity_poly.type
_entity_poly.pdbx_seq_one_letter_code
_entity_poly.pdbx_strand_id
1 'polypeptide(L)'
;MAMSFMQIAEEAMAQVEGISAGEVHKRMKQDPNALLVDVRDAADIPSTGLATGGLNISLGMLPVRADLELPEDWREPRLQDRSLPVITACQLGPNGAIGAKILKDMGFTNVSYLEGGMEAWKAAGLPTE
;
A
#
# COMPACT_ATOMS: atom_id res chain seq x y z
N MET A 1 -5.67 -27.05 -6.78
CA MET A 1 -5.07 -26.42 -7.95
C MET A 1 -4.13 -25.33 -7.50
N ALA A 2 -2.93 -25.34 -8.05
CA ALA A 2 -1.94 -24.35 -7.66
C ALA A 2 -2.21 -23.00 -8.35
N MET A 3 -2.10 -21.93 -7.60
CA MET A 3 -2.20 -20.56 -8.14
C MET A 3 -0.81 -20.01 -8.40
N SER A 4 -0.63 -19.31 -9.52
CA SER A 4 0.59 -18.55 -9.77
C SER A 4 0.54 -17.24 -8.98
N PHE A 5 1.71 -16.58 -8.86
CA PHE A 5 1.77 -15.25 -8.26
C PHE A 5 0.81 -14.27 -8.95
N MET A 6 0.81 -14.25 -10.28
CA MET A 6 -0.07 -13.33 -11.01
C MET A 6 -1.55 -13.65 -10.82
N GLN A 7 -1.91 -14.91 -10.66
CA GLN A 7 -3.29 -15.27 -10.33
C GLN A 7 -3.69 -14.74 -8.96
N ILE A 8 -2.81 -14.84 -7.97
CA ILE A 8 -3.05 -14.26 -6.63
C ILE A 8 -3.22 -12.73 -6.75
N ALA A 9 -2.35 -12.08 -7.49
CA ALA A 9 -2.41 -10.63 -7.69
C ALA A 9 -3.67 -10.19 -8.43
N GLU A 10 -4.04 -10.89 -9.49
CA GLU A 10 -5.24 -10.58 -10.28
C GLU A 10 -6.52 -10.74 -9.46
N GLU A 11 -6.57 -11.76 -8.60
CA GLU A 11 -7.67 -11.97 -7.67
C GLU A 11 -7.79 -10.80 -6.69
N ALA A 12 -6.66 -10.31 -6.19
CA ALA A 12 -6.63 -9.13 -5.34
C ALA A 12 -7.10 -7.88 -6.12
N MET A 13 -6.59 -7.67 -7.33
CA MET A 13 -6.96 -6.54 -8.18
C MET A 13 -8.46 -6.50 -8.51
N ALA A 14 -9.11 -7.66 -8.57
CA ALA A 14 -10.55 -7.74 -8.81
C ALA A 14 -11.37 -7.27 -7.61
N GLN A 15 -10.78 -7.17 -6.42
CA GLN A 15 -11.47 -6.84 -5.18
C GLN A 15 -11.12 -5.47 -4.62
N VAL A 16 -10.10 -4.81 -5.14
CA VAL A 16 -9.65 -3.50 -4.66
C VAL A 16 -9.49 -2.53 -5.82
N GLU A 17 -9.66 -1.24 -5.54
CA GLU A 17 -9.52 -0.20 -6.53
C GLU A 17 -8.05 0.14 -6.77
N GLY A 18 -7.66 0.22 -8.05
CA GLY A 18 -6.37 0.76 -8.43
C GLY A 18 -6.49 2.23 -8.80
N ILE A 19 -5.55 3.06 -8.36
CA ILE A 19 -5.52 4.49 -8.68
C ILE A 19 -4.16 4.88 -9.24
N SER A 20 -4.18 5.85 -10.17
CA SER A 20 -2.95 6.34 -10.80
C SER A 20 -2.06 7.11 -9.83
N ALA A 21 -0.77 7.18 -10.14
CA ALA A 21 0.20 7.91 -9.32
C ALA A 21 -0.19 9.37 -9.12
N GLY A 22 -0.65 10.04 -10.18
CA GLY A 22 -1.09 11.43 -10.09
C GLY A 22 -2.28 11.61 -9.16
N GLU A 23 -3.26 10.70 -9.22
CA GLU A 23 -4.43 10.77 -8.34
C GLU A 23 -4.07 10.43 -6.89
N VAL A 24 -3.17 9.47 -6.65
CA VAL A 24 -2.67 9.17 -5.30
C VAL A 24 -2.01 10.40 -4.70
N HIS A 25 -1.11 11.04 -5.46
CA HIS A 25 -0.42 12.25 -5.00
C HIS A 25 -1.41 13.37 -4.65
N LYS A 26 -2.41 13.57 -5.52
CA LYS A 26 -3.45 14.55 -5.29
C LYS A 26 -4.23 14.28 -4.00
N ARG A 27 -4.63 13.03 -3.77
CA ARG A 27 -5.36 12.64 -2.55
C ARG A 27 -4.53 12.86 -1.30
N MET A 28 -3.24 12.53 -1.34
CA MET A 28 -2.34 12.74 -0.20
C MET A 28 -2.16 14.21 0.13
N LYS A 29 -2.17 15.09 -0.89
CA LYS A 29 -2.08 16.54 -0.67
C LYS A 29 -3.37 17.14 -0.13
N GLN A 30 -4.52 16.59 -0.52
CA GLN A 30 -5.83 17.09 -0.10
C GLN A 30 -6.26 16.56 1.26
N ASP A 31 -5.82 15.35 1.64
CA ASP A 31 -6.23 14.70 2.87
C ASP A 31 -4.99 14.30 3.68
N PRO A 32 -4.70 15.00 4.79
CA PRO A 32 -3.54 14.66 5.63
C PRO A 32 -3.64 13.29 6.29
N ASN A 33 -4.83 12.68 6.31
CA ASN A 33 -5.03 11.34 6.85
C ASN A 33 -4.81 10.23 5.82
N ALA A 34 -4.70 10.57 4.53
CA ALA A 34 -4.41 9.58 3.50
C ALA A 34 -2.97 9.08 3.65
N LEU A 35 -2.81 7.78 3.84
CA LEU A 35 -1.51 7.17 4.08
C LEU A 35 -1.13 6.25 2.93
N LEU A 36 0.04 6.49 2.32
CA LEU A 36 0.63 5.55 1.39
C LEU A 36 1.53 4.60 2.16
N VAL A 37 1.26 3.30 2.03
CA VAL A 37 2.09 2.24 2.63
C VAL A 37 2.80 1.50 1.51
N ASP A 38 4.12 1.63 1.47
CA ASP A 38 4.97 0.91 0.54
C ASP A 38 5.26 -0.47 1.11
N VAL A 39 4.77 -1.51 0.43
CA VAL A 39 4.85 -2.89 0.92
C VAL A 39 6.07 -3.65 0.41
N ARG A 40 7.01 -2.95 -0.25
CA ARG A 40 8.28 -3.57 -0.66
C ARG A 40 9.15 -3.88 0.56
N ASP A 41 10.08 -4.80 0.38
CA ASP A 41 11.15 -4.98 1.36
C ASP A 41 12.03 -3.74 1.37
N ALA A 42 12.57 -3.39 2.53
CA ALA A 42 13.35 -2.16 2.69
C ALA A 42 14.54 -2.07 1.70
N ALA A 43 15.13 -3.21 1.36
CA ALA A 43 16.25 -3.26 0.40
C ALA A 43 15.88 -2.80 -1.01
N ASP A 44 14.60 -2.84 -1.38
CA ASP A 44 14.14 -2.47 -2.73
C ASP A 44 13.76 -0.99 -2.83
N ILE A 45 13.61 -0.30 -1.71
CA ILE A 45 13.20 1.11 -1.68
C ILE A 45 14.17 2.03 -2.47
N PRO A 46 15.52 1.88 -2.37
CA PRO A 46 16.43 2.82 -3.03
C PRO A 46 16.29 2.90 -4.56
N SER A 47 15.70 1.89 -5.22
CA SER A 47 15.55 1.92 -6.68
C SER A 47 14.68 3.08 -7.18
N THR A 48 13.72 3.52 -6.38
CA THR A 48 12.82 4.65 -6.69
C THR A 48 12.81 5.72 -5.61
N GLY A 49 13.23 5.37 -4.39
CA GLY A 49 12.95 6.14 -3.19
C GLY A 49 11.54 5.81 -2.66
N LEU A 50 11.27 6.25 -1.45
CA LEU A 50 9.95 6.16 -0.83
C LEU A 50 9.14 7.40 -1.23
N ALA A 51 7.87 7.25 -1.57
CA ALA A 51 7.01 8.42 -1.82
C ALA A 51 7.02 9.33 -0.59
N THR A 52 7.19 10.62 -0.78
CA THR A 52 7.23 11.59 0.32
C THR A 52 5.95 11.51 1.14
N GLY A 53 6.09 11.35 2.45
CA GLY A 53 4.97 11.16 3.38
C GLY A 53 4.51 9.70 3.49
N GLY A 54 5.12 8.81 2.73
CA GLY A 54 4.80 7.37 2.79
C GLY A 54 5.47 6.66 3.96
N LEU A 55 5.00 5.45 4.20
CA LEU A 55 5.48 4.58 5.25
C LEU A 55 5.85 3.24 4.64
N ASN A 56 7.02 2.70 4.97
CA ASN A 56 7.44 1.38 4.48
C ASN A 56 7.11 0.31 5.51
N ILE A 57 6.25 -0.62 5.12
CA ILE A 57 5.96 -1.83 5.89
C ILE A 57 5.95 -2.97 4.88
N SER A 58 6.88 -3.91 4.99
CA SER A 58 6.93 -5.06 4.07
C SER A 58 5.62 -5.84 4.10
N LEU A 59 5.27 -6.45 2.98
CA LEU A 59 4.00 -7.17 2.82
C LEU A 59 3.78 -8.23 3.91
N GLY A 60 4.83 -8.94 4.29
CA GLY A 60 4.75 -9.96 5.35
C GLY A 60 4.45 -9.40 6.73
N MET A 61 4.83 -8.15 6.99
CA MET A 61 4.58 -7.48 8.26
C MET A 61 3.30 -6.65 8.27
N LEU A 62 2.72 -6.40 7.09
CA LEU A 62 1.53 -5.55 6.98
C LEU A 62 0.37 -5.99 7.88
N PRO A 63 -0.05 -7.27 7.86
CA PRO A 63 -1.15 -7.69 8.73
C PRO A 63 -0.80 -7.62 10.22
N VAL A 64 0.47 -7.81 10.58
CA VAL A 64 0.92 -7.67 11.98
C VAL A 64 0.78 -6.22 12.43
N ARG A 65 1.29 -5.28 11.63
CA ARG A 65 1.25 -3.85 11.96
C ARG A 65 -0.18 -3.28 11.95
N ALA A 66 -1.06 -3.85 11.15
CA ALA A 66 -2.45 -3.41 11.04
C ALA A 66 -3.38 -4.11 12.04
N ASP A 67 -2.90 -5.11 12.77
CA ASP A 67 -3.73 -5.86 13.70
C ASP A 67 -4.24 -4.97 14.86
N LEU A 68 -5.37 -5.35 15.44
CA LEU A 68 -5.97 -4.63 16.57
C LEU A 68 -5.80 -5.36 17.89
N GLU A 69 -5.35 -6.62 17.87
CA GLU A 69 -5.32 -7.50 19.05
C GLU A 69 -3.91 -7.83 19.54
N LEU A 70 -2.90 -7.73 18.68
CA LEU A 70 -1.51 -7.98 19.06
C LEU A 70 -1.02 -6.92 20.06
N PRO A 71 0.11 -7.16 20.75
CA PRO A 71 0.67 -6.16 21.66
C PRO A 71 0.85 -4.80 20.96
N GLU A 72 0.56 -3.72 21.67
CA GLU A 72 0.54 -2.38 21.12
C GLU A 72 1.86 -1.98 20.43
N ASP A 73 2.99 -2.39 20.98
CA ASP A 73 4.31 -2.09 20.42
C ASP A 73 4.62 -2.83 19.11
N TRP A 74 3.80 -3.83 18.73
CA TRP A 74 3.90 -4.52 17.45
C TRP A 74 3.08 -3.82 16.36
N ARG A 75 2.13 -2.98 16.74
CA ARG A 75 1.16 -2.37 15.82
C ARG A 75 1.64 -1.00 15.34
N GLU A 76 1.24 -0.64 14.13
CA GLU A 76 1.47 0.71 13.61
C GLU A 76 0.32 1.63 14.01
N PRO A 77 0.56 2.69 14.80
CA PRO A 77 -0.53 3.58 15.25
C PRO A 77 -1.36 4.17 14.12
N ARG A 78 -0.74 4.42 12.97
CA ARG A 78 -1.41 5.02 11.80
C ARG A 78 -2.31 4.04 11.04
N LEU A 79 -2.29 2.75 11.39
CA LEU A 79 -3.12 1.71 10.77
C LEU A 79 -4.19 1.17 11.70
N GLN A 80 -4.47 1.83 12.81
CA GLN A 80 -5.44 1.33 13.79
C GLN A 80 -6.88 1.80 13.51
N ASP A 81 -7.06 2.89 12.78
CA ASP A 81 -8.38 3.39 12.40
C ASP A 81 -8.76 2.86 11.01
N ARG A 82 -9.73 1.96 10.97
CA ARG A 82 -10.18 1.29 9.75
C ARG A 82 -10.87 2.22 8.75
N SER A 83 -11.26 3.42 9.15
CA SER A 83 -11.93 4.39 8.28
C SER A 83 -10.97 5.30 7.52
N LEU A 84 -9.71 5.37 7.93
CA LEU A 84 -8.73 6.24 7.27
C LEU A 84 -8.34 5.69 5.90
N PRO A 85 -8.14 6.57 4.90
CA PRO A 85 -7.75 6.11 3.56
C PRO A 85 -6.32 5.61 3.54
N VAL A 86 -6.14 4.39 3.01
CA VAL A 86 -4.82 3.78 2.85
C VAL A 86 -4.61 3.38 1.40
N ILE A 87 -3.48 3.76 0.84
CA ILE A 87 -3.06 3.36 -0.50
C ILE A 87 -1.81 2.49 -0.36
N THR A 88 -1.88 1.25 -0.81
CA THR A 88 -0.71 0.37 -0.80
C THR A 88 0.06 0.47 -2.11
N ALA A 89 1.37 0.37 -2.05
CA ALA A 89 2.24 0.49 -3.21
C ALA A 89 3.34 -0.56 -3.19
N CYS A 90 3.78 -0.99 -4.36
CA CYS A 90 4.96 -1.83 -4.52
C CYS A 90 5.77 -1.32 -5.72
N GLN A 91 6.65 -2.14 -6.29
CA GLN A 91 7.48 -1.72 -7.41
C GLN A 91 6.64 -1.46 -8.68
N LEU A 92 5.77 -2.42 -9.06
CA LEU A 92 5.01 -2.39 -10.32
C LEU A 92 3.49 -2.47 -10.15
N GLY A 93 2.98 -2.79 -8.97
CA GLY A 93 1.55 -2.83 -8.67
C GLY A 93 1.01 -4.12 -8.03
N PRO A 94 1.44 -5.33 -8.44
CA PRO A 94 0.82 -6.57 -7.96
C PRO A 94 0.84 -6.77 -6.44
N ASN A 95 1.99 -6.60 -5.80
CA ASN A 95 2.08 -6.74 -4.34
C ASN A 95 1.31 -5.62 -3.61
N GLY A 96 1.24 -4.44 -4.21
CA GLY A 96 0.38 -3.36 -3.68
C GLY A 96 -1.07 -3.78 -3.64
N ALA A 97 -1.57 -4.40 -4.71
CA ALA A 97 -2.94 -4.90 -4.76
C ALA A 97 -3.18 -6.00 -3.71
N ILE A 98 -2.21 -6.92 -3.55
CA ILE A 98 -2.30 -7.96 -2.52
C ILE A 98 -2.36 -7.32 -1.12
N GLY A 99 -1.54 -6.32 -0.87
CA GLY A 99 -1.56 -5.58 0.40
C GLY A 99 -2.90 -4.88 0.64
N ALA A 100 -3.47 -4.25 -0.38
CA ALA A 100 -4.78 -3.62 -0.28
C ALA A 100 -5.88 -4.62 0.06
N LYS A 101 -5.85 -5.80 -0.57
CA LYS A 101 -6.81 -6.87 -0.26
C LYS A 101 -6.68 -7.35 1.17
N ILE A 102 -5.45 -7.53 1.66
CA ILE A 102 -5.21 -7.91 3.06
C ILE A 102 -5.88 -6.90 4.00
N LEU A 103 -5.63 -5.61 3.78
CA LEU A 103 -6.23 -4.56 4.61
C LEU A 103 -7.76 -4.53 4.50
N LYS A 104 -8.29 -4.74 3.30
CA LYS A 104 -9.74 -4.83 3.11
C LYS A 104 -10.32 -5.98 3.92
N ASP A 105 -9.70 -7.15 3.88
CA ASP A 105 -10.13 -8.33 4.65
C ASP A 105 -10.02 -8.07 6.16
N MET A 106 -9.11 -7.19 6.59
CA MET A 106 -8.95 -6.79 7.98
C MET A 106 -9.91 -5.67 8.40
N GLY A 107 -10.82 -5.26 7.52
CA GLY A 107 -11.88 -4.31 7.84
C GLY A 107 -11.67 -2.88 7.39
N PHE A 108 -10.59 -2.57 6.67
CA PHE A 108 -10.40 -1.22 6.12
C PHE A 108 -11.46 -0.92 5.08
N THR A 109 -12.13 0.22 5.21
CA THR A 109 -13.26 0.59 4.37
C THR A 109 -12.88 1.50 3.20
N ASN A 110 -11.68 2.09 3.22
CA ASN A 110 -11.21 2.99 2.18
C ASN A 110 -9.77 2.64 1.82
N VAL A 111 -9.60 1.53 1.13
CA VAL A 111 -8.29 1.03 0.72
C VAL A 111 -8.21 0.88 -0.79
N SER A 112 -7.05 1.22 -1.35
CA SER A 112 -6.76 1.13 -2.77
C SER A 112 -5.27 0.84 -2.95
N TYR A 113 -4.86 0.60 -4.19
CA TYR A 113 -3.45 0.40 -4.49
C TYR A 113 -2.97 1.32 -5.62
N LEU A 114 -1.68 1.61 -5.61
CA LEU A 114 -1.04 2.44 -6.62
C LEU A 114 -0.82 1.63 -7.90
N GLU A 115 -1.57 1.95 -8.95
CA GLU A 115 -1.40 1.33 -10.26
C GLU A 115 -0.03 1.67 -10.84
N GLY A 116 0.64 0.67 -11.38
CA GLY A 116 1.99 0.83 -11.91
C GLY A 116 3.07 0.97 -10.84
N GLY A 117 2.69 1.02 -9.56
CA GLY A 117 3.61 1.05 -8.43
C GLY A 117 4.54 2.25 -8.39
N MET A 118 5.62 2.12 -7.65
CA MET A 118 6.60 3.20 -7.48
C MET A 118 7.36 3.52 -8.77
N GLU A 119 7.41 2.60 -9.72
CA GLU A 119 7.96 2.92 -11.06
C GLU A 119 7.10 3.97 -11.76
N ALA A 120 5.76 3.85 -11.68
CA ALA A 120 4.86 4.86 -12.23
C ALA A 120 4.97 6.19 -11.48
N TRP A 121 5.14 6.15 -10.16
CA TRP A 121 5.34 7.33 -9.32
C TRP A 121 6.58 8.10 -9.77
N LYS A 122 7.69 7.38 -9.93
CA LYS A 122 8.96 7.95 -10.38
C LYS A 122 8.86 8.51 -11.80
N ALA A 123 8.24 7.75 -12.72
CA ALA A 123 8.05 8.18 -14.11
C ALA A 123 7.21 9.46 -14.21
N ALA A 124 6.29 9.67 -13.28
CA ALA A 124 5.48 10.88 -13.21
C ALA A 124 6.22 12.07 -12.57
N GLY A 125 7.46 11.89 -12.12
CA GLY A 125 8.24 12.94 -11.48
C GLY A 125 7.72 13.36 -10.11
N LEU A 126 6.99 12.47 -9.42
CA LEU A 126 6.41 12.80 -8.12
C LEU A 126 7.45 12.69 -6.99
N PRO A 127 7.25 13.42 -5.87
CA PRO A 127 8.30 13.55 -4.86
C PRO A 127 8.59 12.27 -4.09
N THR A 128 9.88 12.01 -3.87
CA THR A 128 10.38 10.88 -3.09
C THR A 128 11.41 11.36 -2.07
N GLU A 129 11.65 10.53 -1.09
CA GLU A 129 12.67 10.76 -0.09
C GLU A 129 13.48 9.48 0.23
#